data_6c799d0353f9533281383596a21fea51
#
_entry.id   6c799d0353f9533281383596a21fea51
#
_cell.length_a   1.000
_cell.length_b   1.000
_cell.length_c   1.000
_cell.angle_alpha   90.00
_cell.angle_beta   90.00
_cell.angle_gamma   90.00
#
_symmetry.space_group_name_H-M   'P 1'
#
loop_
_entity.id
_entity.type
_entity.pdbx_description
1 polymer ?
#
loop_
_entity_poly.entity_id
_entity_poly.type
_entity_poly.pdbx_seq_one_letter_code
_entity_poly.pdbx_strand_id
1 'polypeptide(L)'
;VTYRAEYLWIDGTEPTAEIRSKTKILADDEKPGTWGYDGSSTNQAPGDNSDVVLEPVFQCPDPIRGGNNILVMCETFDPADMSPLPTNTRAKAREAFDKYGDQEPWFGLEQEYTMLDAESGWPAGFPAGGFPGPQGPYYCGVGAVKIHGRDLVEEHTTLCIEAGLRISGTNAEVMPGQWEFQIGPSDTLEVGDHMWIARYLLYRMGEKHNIEISIAAKPMKGDWNGAGMHTNFSTAAMRVDGGYDAIVKGCEALGAEGIPEKHLSVYGQGIEDRLTGAHETQRFDQYSYGVSDRGASVRIPWQVGRDKKGYLEDRRPNANADPYAVAAMMTDTIGAALA
;
A
#
# COMPACT_ATOMS: atom_id res chain seq x y z
N VAL A 1 19.70 0.81 -30.82
CA VAL A 1 18.38 1.13 -30.25
C VAL A 1 18.55 1.44 -28.76
N THR A 2 17.68 2.23 -28.19
CA THR A 2 17.70 2.64 -26.78
C THR A 2 16.32 2.43 -26.15
N TYR A 3 16.29 2.34 -24.82
CA TYR A 3 15.05 2.25 -24.06
C TYR A 3 15.08 3.19 -22.84
N ARG A 4 13.92 3.43 -22.26
CA ARG A 4 13.77 4.22 -21.04
C ARG A 4 13.66 3.29 -19.84
N ALA A 5 14.48 3.55 -18.82
CA ALA A 5 14.35 2.98 -17.49
C ALA A 5 13.88 4.09 -16.55
N GLU A 6 12.67 3.97 -16.04
CA GLU A 6 12.09 4.91 -15.08
C GLU A 6 12.44 4.46 -13.67
N TYR A 7 13.37 5.14 -13.04
CA TYR A 7 13.81 4.89 -11.68
C TYR A 7 12.81 5.49 -10.70
N LEU A 8 12.29 4.67 -9.81
CA LEU A 8 11.28 5.03 -8.81
C LEU A 8 11.88 4.87 -7.41
N TRP A 9 11.61 5.82 -6.52
CA TRP A 9 12.00 5.74 -5.12
C TRP A 9 11.02 6.48 -4.22
N ILE A 10 11.09 6.17 -2.92
CA ILE A 10 10.28 6.80 -1.88
C ILE A 10 11.09 7.95 -1.30
N ASP A 11 10.50 9.14 -1.23
CA ASP A 11 11.14 10.34 -0.72
C ASP A 11 11.03 10.50 0.81
N GLY A 12 11.46 11.66 1.32
CA GLY A 12 11.39 12.02 2.73
C GLY A 12 10.28 13.02 3.05
N THR A 13 9.26 13.16 2.21
CA THR A 13 8.13 14.05 2.48
C THR A 13 7.40 13.63 3.77
N GLU A 14 7.14 14.60 4.63
CA GLU A 14 6.41 14.44 5.87
C GLU A 14 5.01 15.08 5.77
N PRO A 15 3.97 14.53 6.39
CA PRO A 15 3.95 13.32 7.24
C PRO A 15 3.84 12.02 6.46
N THR A 16 3.59 12.05 5.16
CA THR A 16 3.45 10.89 4.28
C THR A 16 4.48 10.96 3.16
N ALA A 17 5.35 9.96 3.07
CA ALA A 17 6.34 9.87 2.00
C ALA A 17 5.68 9.70 0.63
N GLU A 18 6.27 10.30 -0.39
CA GLU A 18 5.79 10.29 -1.77
C GLU A 18 6.73 9.50 -2.67
N ILE A 19 6.18 8.97 -3.76
CA ILE A 19 6.98 8.33 -4.79
C ILE A 19 7.53 9.38 -5.74
N ARG A 20 8.81 9.24 -6.10
CA ARG A 20 9.52 10.07 -7.08
C ARG A 20 9.96 9.24 -8.26
N SER A 21 10.17 9.89 -9.38
CA SER A 21 10.66 9.20 -10.57
C SER A 21 11.67 10.04 -11.37
N LYS A 22 12.57 9.32 -12.05
CA LYS A 22 13.61 9.90 -12.90
C LYS A 22 13.94 8.96 -14.06
N THR A 23 13.90 9.44 -15.28
CA THR A 23 14.13 8.61 -16.48
C THR A 23 15.60 8.56 -16.86
N LYS A 24 16.13 7.36 -17.05
CA LYS A 24 17.44 7.11 -17.66
C LYS A 24 17.26 6.49 -19.05
N ILE A 25 18.05 6.96 -20.01
CA ILE A 25 18.11 6.38 -21.35
C ILE A 25 19.29 5.42 -21.38
N LEU A 26 19.03 4.18 -21.71
CA LEU A 26 20.01 3.09 -21.77
C LEU A 26 20.08 2.49 -23.18
N ALA A 27 21.24 1.98 -23.58
CA ALA A 27 21.34 1.16 -24.77
C ALA A 27 20.69 -0.21 -24.54
N ASP A 28 20.27 -0.89 -25.61
CA ASP A 28 19.54 -2.17 -25.50
C ASP A 28 20.32 -3.28 -24.76
N ASP A 29 21.64 -3.20 -24.76
CA ASP A 29 22.55 -4.13 -24.08
C ASP A 29 22.95 -3.70 -22.67
N GLU A 30 22.55 -2.48 -22.25
CA GLU A 30 22.77 -1.97 -20.90
C GLU A 30 21.62 -2.36 -19.98
N LYS A 31 21.96 -2.66 -18.72
CA LYS A 31 20.99 -2.89 -17.64
C LYS A 31 20.95 -1.68 -16.69
N PRO A 32 19.80 -1.44 -16.02
CA PRO A 32 19.75 -0.44 -14.97
C PRO A 32 20.79 -0.73 -13.88
N GLY A 33 21.65 0.23 -13.62
CA GLY A 33 22.66 0.18 -12.56
C GLY A 33 22.45 1.31 -11.56
N THR A 34 23.37 1.42 -10.62
CA THR A 34 23.42 2.51 -9.62
C THR A 34 23.30 3.88 -10.29
N TRP A 35 22.49 4.74 -9.70
CA TRP A 35 22.34 6.13 -10.12
C TRP A 35 22.26 7.04 -8.90
N GLY A 36 22.09 8.34 -9.12
CA GLY A 36 22.04 9.33 -8.06
C GLY A 36 21.01 10.42 -8.34
N TYR A 37 20.70 11.17 -7.29
CA TYR A 37 19.80 12.33 -7.37
C TYR A 37 20.09 13.32 -6.24
N ASP A 38 19.50 14.52 -6.35
CA ASP A 38 19.56 15.56 -5.33
C ASP A 38 18.57 15.26 -4.17
N GLY A 39 19.08 14.70 -3.10
CA GLY A 39 18.30 14.40 -1.90
C GLY A 39 17.81 15.64 -1.16
N SER A 40 18.39 16.82 -1.39
CA SER A 40 17.90 18.07 -0.77
C SER A 40 16.55 18.51 -1.34
N SER A 41 16.26 18.14 -2.59
CA SER A 41 14.97 18.40 -3.25
C SER A 41 13.89 17.39 -2.90
N THR A 42 14.23 16.33 -2.17
CA THR A 42 13.32 15.22 -1.79
C THR A 42 13.21 15.03 -0.27
N ASN A 43 13.68 15.99 0.52
CA ASN A 43 13.72 15.95 1.99
C ASN A 43 14.52 14.75 2.56
N GLN A 44 15.59 14.33 1.88
CA GLN A 44 16.39 13.15 2.26
C GLN A 44 17.85 13.48 2.58
N ALA A 45 18.34 14.67 2.25
CA ALA A 45 19.70 15.11 2.53
C ALA A 45 19.78 16.63 2.70
N PRO A 46 20.82 17.16 3.36
CA PRO A 46 21.07 18.60 3.43
C PRO A 46 21.63 19.12 2.09
N GLY A 47 21.48 20.43 1.84
CA GLY A 47 21.89 21.03 0.57
C GLY A 47 23.42 21.09 0.32
N ASP A 48 24.21 21.04 1.38
CA ASP A 48 25.67 21.03 1.34
C ASP A 48 26.30 19.63 1.25
N ASN A 49 25.44 18.57 1.35
CA ASN A 49 25.79 17.18 1.13
C ASN A 49 24.57 16.43 0.58
N SER A 50 24.18 16.78 -0.64
CA SER A 50 22.83 16.48 -1.17
C SER A 50 22.73 15.17 -1.94
N ASP A 51 23.84 14.57 -2.32
CA ASP A 51 23.80 13.35 -3.15
C ASP A 51 23.22 12.15 -2.41
N VAL A 52 22.31 11.45 -3.06
CA VAL A 52 21.73 10.18 -2.61
C VAL A 52 21.87 9.14 -3.72
N VAL A 53 22.16 7.92 -3.33
CA VAL A 53 22.34 6.78 -4.25
C VAL A 53 21.04 6.02 -4.43
N LEU A 54 20.72 5.70 -5.69
CA LEU A 54 19.65 4.79 -6.11
C LEU A 54 20.24 3.43 -6.49
N GLU A 55 19.81 2.38 -5.79
CA GLU A 55 20.15 1.00 -6.15
C GLU A 55 18.90 0.27 -6.66
N PRO A 56 18.90 -0.20 -7.92
CA PRO A 56 17.80 -0.99 -8.46
C PRO A 56 17.59 -2.29 -7.68
N VAL A 57 16.34 -2.58 -7.28
CA VAL A 57 15.98 -3.77 -6.49
C VAL A 57 14.85 -4.59 -7.09
N PHE A 58 14.02 -3.97 -7.93
CA PHE A 58 12.95 -4.64 -8.64
C PHE A 58 12.70 -3.94 -9.98
N GLN A 59 12.33 -4.69 -11.01
CA GLN A 59 11.97 -4.11 -12.30
C GLN A 59 10.80 -4.86 -12.94
N CYS A 60 10.03 -4.14 -13.74
CA CYS A 60 8.94 -4.69 -14.53
C CYS A 60 8.77 -3.89 -15.84
N PRO A 61 8.00 -4.41 -16.81
CA PRO A 61 7.63 -3.63 -17.99
C PRO A 61 7.00 -2.28 -17.64
N ASP A 62 7.30 -1.23 -18.42
CA ASP A 62 6.58 0.05 -18.35
C ASP A 62 5.39 0.01 -19.31
N PRO A 63 4.16 -0.20 -18.83
CA PRO A 63 3.00 -0.35 -19.69
C PRO A 63 2.52 0.98 -20.28
N ILE A 64 2.92 2.12 -19.68
CA ILE A 64 2.55 3.45 -20.20
C ILE A 64 3.29 3.75 -21.50
N ARG A 65 4.59 3.46 -21.53
CA ARG A 65 5.44 3.71 -22.71
C ARG A 65 5.48 2.53 -23.65
N GLY A 66 5.24 1.32 -23.15
CA GLY A 66 5.28 0.09 -23.95
C GLY A 66 6.66 -0.28 -24.49
N GLY A 67 6.71 -1.23 -25.40
CA GLY A 67 7.96 -1.71 -26.01
C GLY A 67 8.89 -2.34 -24.97
N ASN A 68 10.19 -2.03 -25.05
CA ASN A 68 11.22 -2.50 -24.12
C ASN A 68 11.48 -1.55 -22.93
N ASN A 69 10.65 -0.52 -22.75
CA ASN A 69 10.76 0.39 -21.61
C ASN A 69 10.39 -0.31 -20.30
N ILE A 70 11.04 0.07 -19.21
CA ILE A 70 10.88 -0.58 -17.90
C ILE A 70 10.69 0.44 -16.78
N LEU A 71 10.01 -0.01 -15.72
CA LEU A 71 9.98 0.63 -14.41
C LEU A 71 11.00 -0.05 -13.50
N VAL A 72 11.73 0.72 -12.72
CA VAL A 72 12.81 0.23 -11.86
C VAL A 72 12.61 0.78 -10.45
N MET A 73 12.16 -0.05 -9.52
CA MET A 73 12.08 0.31 -8.10
C MET A 73 13.47 0.30 -7.49
N CYS A 74 13.79 1.34 -6.72
CA CYS A 74 15.10 1.53 -6.11
C CYS A 74 15.01 1.66 -4.59
N GLU A 75 16.04 1.19 -3.91
CA GLU A 75 16.38 1.58 -2.55
C GLU A 75 17.30 2.80 -2.56
N THR A 76 17.32 3.54 -1.45
CA THR A 76 18.10 4.78 -1.29
C THR A 76 19.16 4.62 -0.21
N PHE A 77 20.41 5.05 -0.54
CA PHE A 77 21.58 4.88 0.31
C PHE A 77 22.39 6.17 0.44
N ASP A 78 23.07 6.31 1.58
CA ASP A 78 24.08 7.33 1.78
C ASP A 78 25.34 6.98 0.96
N PRO A 79 25.82 7.88 0.08
CA PRO A 79 27.00 7.60 -0.73
C PRO A 79 28.30 7.48 0.06
N ALA A 80 28.35 7.98 1.29
CA ALA A 80 29.56 7.96 2.13
C ALA A 80 29.94 6.54 2.57
N ASP A 81 28.97 5.73 2.93
CA ASP A 81 29.18 4.38 3.50
C ASP A 81 28.21 3.31 2.96
N MET A 82 27.33 3.68 2.04
CA MET A 82 26.27 2.83 1.48
C MET A 82 25.32 2.26 2.55
N SER A 83 25.14 2.97 3.65
CA SER A 83 24.08 2.66 4.62
C SER A 83 22.71 3.07 4.07
N PRO A 84 21.65 2.30 4.36
CA PRO A 84 20.29 2.68 3.99
C PRO A 84 19.90 4.01 4.64
N LEU A 85 19.27 4.92 3.88
CA LEU A 85 18.70 6.13 4.46
C LEU A 85 17.61 5.77 5.48
N PRO A 86 17.32 6.64 6.46
CA PRO A 86 16.19 6.44 7.39
C PRO A 86 14.85 6.28 6.68
N THR A 87 14.71 6.87 5.49
CA THR A 87 13.51 6.79 4.62
C THR A 87 13.46 5.53 3.76
N ASN A 88 14.49 4.71 3.77
CA ASN A 88 14.56 3.43 3.05
C ASN A 88 13.85 2.33 3.84
N THR A 89 12.53 2.29 3.77
CA THR A 89 11.70 1.32 4.48
C THR A 89 11.79 -0.09 3.91
N ARG A 90 12.15 -0.22 2.62
CA ARG A 90 12.39 -1.54 2.01
C ARG A 90 13.55 -2.29 2.67
N ALA A 91 14.59 -1.58 3.12
CA ALA A 91 15.68 -2.18 3.86
C ALA A 91 15.21 -2.85 5.17
N LYS A 92 14.25 -2.23 5.87
CA LYS A 92 13.61 -2.82 7.07
C LYS A 92 12.79 -4.06 6.73
N ALA A 93 12.08 -4.03 5.62
CA ALA A 93 11.34 -5.20 5.14
C ALA A 93 12.29 -6.36 4.79
N ARG A 94 13.44 -6.07 4.18
CA ARG A 94 14.49 -7.07 3.91
C ARG A 94 15.04 -7.68 5.19
N GLU A 95 15.34 -6.88 6.22
CA GLU A 95 15.81 -7.38 7.52
C GLU A 95 14.79 -8.33 8.17
N ALA A 96 13.50 -7.99 8.13
CA ALA A 96 12.43 -8.84 8.65
C ALA A 96 12.30 -10.15 7.84
N PHE A 97 12.41 -10.05 6.52
CA PHE A 97 12.35 -11.20 5.61
C PHE A 97 13.57 -12.12 5.79
N ASP A 98 14.77 -11.58 5.99
CA ASP A 98 15.98 -12.35 6.27
C ASP A 98 15.86 -13.16 7.58
N LYS A 99 15.11 -12.64 8.56
CA LYS A 99 14.87 -13.32 9.84
C LYS A 99 13.83 -14.42 9.78
N TYR A 100 12.71 -14.16 9.09
CA TYR A 100 11.49 -14.96 9.18
C TYR A 100 10.94 -15.42 7.82
N GLY A 101 11.71 -15.24 6.75
CA GLY A 101 11.30 -15.63 5.40
C GLY A 101 11.12 -17.15 5.22
N ASP A 102 11.77 -17.96 6.05
CA ASP A 102 11.61 -19.42 6.11
C ASP A 102 10.19 -19.83 6.57
N GLN A 103 9.46 -18.95 7.25
CA GLN A 103 8.04 -19.15 7.57
C GLN A 103 7.11 -18.88 6.37
N GLU A 104 7.64 -18.48 5.22
CA GLU A 104 6.91 -18.15 4.01
C GLU A 104 5.78 -17.12 4.25
N PRO A 105 6.11 -15.91 4.75
CA PRO A 105 5.10 -14.87 4.96
C PRO A 105 4.51 -14.41 3.61
N TRP A 106 3.18 -14.41 3.49
CA TRP A 106 2.43 -13.91 2.36
C TRP A 106 1.51 -12.78 2.77
N PHE A 107 1.48 -11.75 1.94
CA PHE A 107 0.67 -10.55 2.12
C PHE A 107 -0.31 -10.36 0.98
N GLY A 108 -1.51 -9.88 1.31
CA GLY A 108 -2.45 -9.32 0.37
C GLY A 108 -2.90 -7.95 0.89
N LEU A 109 -2.72 -6.90 0.10
CA LEU A 109 -3.04 -5.52 0.49
C LEU A 109 -4.27 -5.04 -0.27
N GLU A 110 -5.21 -4.44 0.45
CA GLU A 110 -6.45 -3.83 -0.06
C GLU A 110 -6.29 -2.31 -0.03
N GLN A 111 -5.83 -1.72 -1.13
CA GLN A 111 -5.54 -0.29 -1.22
C GLN A 111 -6.79 0.49 -1.59
N GLU A 112 -7.36 1.18 -0.63
CA GLU A 112 -8.37 2.19 -0.89
C GLU A 112 -7.74 3.53 -1.28
N TYR A 113 -8.45 4.29 -2.10
CA TYR A 113 -8.07 5.64 -2.50
C TYR A 113 -9.31 6.43 -2.92
N THR A 114 -9.19 7.76 -2.95
CA THR A 114 -10.27 8.65 -3.36
C THR A 114 -9.83 9.48 -4.53
N MET A 115 -10.66 9.53 -5.57
CA MET A 115 -10.48 10.45 -6.69
C MET A 115 -11.07 11.80 -6.31
N LEU A 116 -10.23 12.84 -6.36
CA LEU A 116 -10.65 14.23 -6.15
C LEU A 116 -10.63 14.96 -7.49
N ASP A 117 -11.62 15.77 -7.71
CA ASP A 117 -11.61 16.73 -8.82
C ASP A 117 -10.47 17.73 -8.61
N ALA A 118 -9.56 17.85 -9.57
CA ALA A 118 -8.33 18.63 -9.43
C ALA A 118 -8.56 20.15 -9.28
N GLU A 119 -9.70 20.65 -9.71
CA GLU A 119 -10.04 22.08 -9.60
C GLU A 119 -10.74 22.41 -8.29
N SER A 120 -11.71 21.60 -7.89
CA SER A 120 -12.54 21.85 -6.70
C SER A 120 -11.98 21.21 -5.42
N GLY A 121 -11.17 20.15 -5.54
CA GLY A 121 -10.69 19.33 -4.41
C GLY A 121 -11.79 18.46 -3.78
N TRP A 122 -12.99 18.39 -4.38
CA TRP A 122 -14.07 17.53 -3.90
C TRP A 122 -13.98 16.12 -4.49
N PRO A 123 -14.44 15.09 -3.74
CA PRO A 123 -14.51 13.74 -4.30
C PRO A 123 -15.33 13.69 -5.58
N ALA A 124 -14.87 12.88 -6.54
CA ALA A 124 -15.57 12.66 -7.79
C ALA A 124 -16.99 12.14 -7.52
N GLY A 125 -17.99 12.76 -8.14
CA GLY A 125 -19.40 12.44 -7.92
C GLY A 125 -20.09 13.21 -6.80
N PHE A 126 -19.38 14.04 -6.07
CA PHE A 126 -20.03 15.02 -5.19
C PHE A 126 -20.61 16.16 -6.05
N PRO A 127 -21.85 16.59 -5.81
CA PRO A 127 -22.42 17.71 -6.53
C PRO A 127 -21.70 19.02 -6.20
N ALA A 128 -21.66 19.95 -7.14
CA ALA A 128 -21.06 21.26 -6.90
C ALA A 128 -21.73 21.98 -5.72
N GLY A 129 -20.94 22.27 -4.68
CA GLY A 129 -21.41 23.00 -3.49
C GLY A 129 -22.32 22.21 -2.56
N GLY A 130 -22.32 20.89 -2.63
CA GLY A 130 -23.16 20.05 -1.79
C GLY A 130 -22.65 18.66 -1.55
N PHE A 131 -23.49 17.82 -0.95
CA PHE A 131 -23.22 16.43 -0.67
C PHE A 131 -24.13 15.51 -1.47
N PRO A 132 -23.68 14.32 -1.89
CA PRO A 132 -24.54 13.29 -2.43
C PRO A 132 -25.43 12.69 -1.34
N GLY A 133 -26.28 11.74 -1.70
CA GLY A 133 -26.99 10.91 -0.73
C GLY A 133 -26.02 10.15 0.18
N PRO A 134 -26.51 9.61 1.32
CA PRO A 134 -25.68 8.87 2.27
C PRO A 134 -24.88 7.75 1.60
N GLN A 135 -23.72 7.42 2.14
CA GLN A 135 -22.89 6.31 1.65
C GLN A 135 -23.63 4.96 1.74
N GLY A 136 -23.16 4.00 0.96
CA GLY A 136 -23.67 2.63 0.90
C GLY A 136 -24.11 2.23 -0.51
N PRO A 137 -25.04 2.92 -1.20
CA PRO A 137 -25.49 2.54 -2.54
C PRO A 137 -24.41 2.56 -3.62
N TYR A 138 -23.27 3.17 -3.33
CA TYR A 138 -22.12 3.29 -4.24
C TYR A 138 -21.20 2.06 -4.20
N TYR A 139 -21.21 1.32 -3.11
CA TYR A 139 -20.39 0.11 -2.96
C TYR A 139 -20.70 -0.92 -4.04
N CYS A 140 -19.67 -1.27 -4.81
CA CYS A 140 -19.81 -2.16 -5.97
C CYS A 140 -20.95 -1.73 -6.93
N GLY A 141 -21.26 -0.44 -6.98
CA GLY A 141 -22.40 0.11 -7.71
C GLY A 141 -22.21 0.06 -9.22
N VAL A 142 -23.31 0.14 -9.93
CA VAL A 142 -23.36 0.18 -11.39
C VAL A 142 -24.31 1.29 -11.84
N GLY A 143 -23.92 2.02 -12.86
CA GLY A 143 -24.71 3.10 -13.45
C GLY A 143 -24.16 4.50 -13.12
N ALA A 144 -24.44 5.45 -14.01
CA ALA A 144 -23.84 6.78 -14.02
C ALA A 144 -24.13 7.62 -12.76
N VAL A 145 -25.23 7.34 -12.05
CA VAL A 145 -25.56 8.06 -10.80
C VAL A 145 -24.79 7.55 -9.61
N LYS A 146 -24.24 6.34 -9.68
CA LYS A 146 -23.58 5.67 -8.56
C LYS A 146 -22.08 5.60 -8.70
N ILE A 147 -21.55 5.54 -9.93
CA ILE A 147 -20.14 5.25 -10.17
C ILE A 147 -19.47 6.42 -10.89
N HIS A 148 -18.32 6.81 -10.35
CA HIS A 148 -17.48 7.88 -10.86
C HIS A 148 -16.03 7.41 -11.00
N GLY A 149 -15.38 7.73 -12.11
CA GLY A 149 -13.97 7.42 -12.35
C GLY A 149 -13.69 6.03 -12.87
N ARG A 150 -14.67 5.26 -13.33
CA ARG A 150 -14.48 3.88 -13.83
C ARG A 150 -13.44 3.80 -14.94
N ASP A 151 -13.40 4.72 -15.87
CA ASP A 151 -12.46 4.68 -17.00
C ASP A 151 -11.01 4.73 -16.51
N LEU A 152 -10.73 5.55 -15.50
CA LEU A 152 -9.41 5.58 -14.85
C LEU A 152 -9.08 4.25 -14.17
N VAL A 153 -10.03 3.67 -13.45
CA VAL A 153 -9.86 2.38 -12.75
C VAL A 153 -9.57 1.24 -13.72
N GLU A 154 -10.33 1.16 -14.82
CA GLU A 154 -10.14 0.12 -15.85
C GLU A 154 -8.77 0.26 -16.52
N GLU A 155 -8.37 1.48 -16.86
CA GLU A 155 -7.06 1.75 -17.43
C GLU A 155 -5.93 1.42 -16.44
N HIS A 156 -6.02 1.85 -15.18
CA HIS A 156 -5.06 1.51 -14.13
C HIS A 156 -4.92 0.00 -13.95
N THR A 157 -6.06 -0.71 -13.88
CA THR A 157 -6.07 -2.18 -13.76
C THR A 157 -5.36 -2.84 -14.92
N THR A 158 -5.62 -2.41 -16.16
CA THR A 158 -4.96 -2.90 -17.37
C THR A 158 -3.45 -2.67 -17.30
N LEU A 159 -3.00 -1.48 -16.91
CA LEU A 159 -1.59 -1.17 -16.77
C LEU A 159 -0.92 -2.04 -15.70
N CYS A 160 -1.56 -2.28 -14.56
CA CYS A 160 -1.03 -3.17 -13.54
C CYS A 160 -0.85 -4.60 -14.05
N ILE A 161 -1.81 -5.12 -14.82
CA ILE A 161 -1.72 -6.45 -15.45
C ILE A 161 -0.57 -6.49 -16.48
N GLU A 162 -0.47 -5.49 -17.34
CA GLU A 162 0.60 -5.40 -18.35
C GLU A 162 2.00 -5.23 -17.74
N ALA A 163 2.10 -4.56 -16.60
CA ALA A 163 3.35 -4.48 -15.82
C ALA A 163 3.71 -5.80 -15.12
N GLY A 164 2.84 -6.81 -15.14
CA GLY A 164 3.05 -8.08 -14.45
C GLY A 164 2.91 -8.01 -12.94
N LEU A 165 2.21 -6.99 -12.41
CA LEU A 165 1.94 -6.87 -10.98
C LEU A 165 0.91 -7.92 -10.54
N ARG A 166 1.00 -8.33 -9.28
CA ARG A 166 0.04 -9.26 -8.66
C ARG A 166 -1.25 -8.54 -8.25
N ILE A 167 -1.87 -7.82 -9.20
CA ILE A 167 -3.19 -7.27 -8.96
C ILE A 167 -4.21 -8.40 -8.96
N SER A 168 -5.06 -8.46 -7.94
CA SER A 168 -6.01 -9.54 -7.72
C SER A 168 -7.48 -9.11 -7.77
N GLY A 169 -7.75 -7.83 -7.68
CA GLY A 169 -9.12 -7.32 -7.76
C GLY A 169 -9.20 -5.81 -7.70
N THR A 170 -10.39 -5.29 -8.00
CA THR A 170 -10.76 -3.88 -7.83
C THR A 170 -12.27 -3.77 -7.63
N ASN A 171 -12.69 -2.81 -6.84
CA ASN A 171 -14.11 -2.49 -6.61
C ASN A 171 -14.30 -1.03 -6.21
N ALA A 172 -15.51 -0.53 -6.45
CA ALA A 172 -15.93 0.75 -5.93
C ALA A 172 -16.29 0.63 -4.45
N GLU A 173 -15.99 1.68 -3.69
CA GLU A 173 -16.23 1.77 -2.26
C GLU A 173 -17.54 2.51 -1.91
N VAL A 174 -17.84 2.62 -0.61
CA VAL A 174 -19.14 3.11 -0.12
C VAL A 174 -19.34 4.61 -0.31
N MET A 175 -18.25 5.38 -0.49
CA MET A 175 -18.30 6.81 -0.79
C MET A 175 -18.13 7.03 -2.30
N PRO A 176 -18.88 7.97 -2.94
CA PRO A 176 -18.62 8.32 -4.33
C PRO A 176 -17.18 8.76 -4.56
N GLY A 177 -16.57 8.30 -5.65
CA GLY A 177 -15.19 8.59 -5.99
C GLY A 177 -14.13 7.78 -5.22
N GLN A 178 -14.57 6.98 -4.26
CA GLN A 178 -13.69 6.06 -3.53
C GLN A 178 -13.68 4.68 -4.19
N TRP A 179 -12.48 4.15 -4.40
CA TRP A 179 -12.21 2.87 -5.03
C TRP A 179 -11.14 2.09 -4.27
N GLU A 180 -11.08 0.82 -4.54
CA GLU A 180 -10.09 -0.10 -3.99
C GLU A 180 -9.47 -0.94 -5.09
N PHE A 181 -8.17 -1.22 -4.99
CA PHE A 181 -7.53 -2.31 -5.71
C PHE A 181 -6.73 -3.19 -4.76
N GLN A 182 -6.49 -4.44 -5.13
CA GLN A 182 -5.85 -5.42 -4.28
C GLN A 182 -4.57 -5.95 -4.92
N ILE A 183 -3.50 -6.00 -4.14
CA ILE A 183 -2.20 -6.55 -4.52
C ILE A 183 -1.90 -7.77 -3.66
N GLY A 184 -1.50 -8.85 -4.29
CA GLY A 184 -1.09 -10.08 -3.63
C GLY A 184 -1.78 -11.33 -4.19
N PRO A 185 -1.44 -12.51 -3.60
CA PRO A 185 -0.49 -12.72 -2.52
C PRO A 185 0.97 -12.59 -2.97
N SER A 186 1.82 -12.04 -2.12
CA SER A 186 3.27 -11.82 -2.34
C SER A 186 4.02 -11.89 -1.01
N ASP A 187 5.33 -12.08 -1.06
CA ASP A 187 6.17 -12.08 0.14
C ASP A 187 6.38 -10.67 0.73
N THR A 188 7.13 -10.58 1.82
CA THR A 188 7.39 -9.36 2.59
C THR A 188 8.03 -8.23 1.77
N LEU A 189 8.82 -8.54 0.76
CA LEU A 189 9.49 -7.55 -0.11
C LEU A 189 8.66 -7.25 -1.37
N GLU A 190 8.26 -8.29 -2.07
CA GLU A 190 7.56 -8.19 -3.35
C GLU A 190 6.22 -7.44 -3.21
N VAL A 191 5.51 -7.61 -2.10
CA VAL A 191 4.23 -6.91 -1.89
C VAL A 191 4.39 -5.39 -1.88
N GLY A 192 5.45 -4.88 -1.27
CA GLY A 192 5.77 -3.45 -1.26
C GLY A 192 6.22 -2.96 -2.64
N ASP A 193 7.03 -3.74 -3.34
CA ASP A 193 7.47 -3.42 -4.70
C ASP A 193 6.26 -3.27 -5.64
N HIS A 194 5.36 -4.23 -5.64
CA HIS A 194 4.16 -4.21 -6.46
C HIS A 194 3.19 -3.08 -6.06
N MET A 195 3.00 -2.85 -4.76
CA MET A 195 2.09 -1.79 -4.29
C MET A 195 2.60 -0.41 -4.66
N TRP A 196 3.88 -0.12 -4.49
CA TRP A 196 4.44 1.18 -4.86
C TRP A 196 4.40 1.43 -6.36
N ILE A 197 4.65 0.41 -7.18
CA ILE A 197 4.51 0.53 -8.64
C ILE A 197 3.04 0.73 -9.02
N ALA A 198 2.11 0.00 -8.40
CA ALA A 198 0.68 0.20 -8.63
C ALA A 198 0.22 1.61 -8.25
N ARG A 199 0.72 2.17 -7.14
CA ARG A 199 0.48 3.58 -6.77
C ARG A 199 1.06 4.55 -7.80
N TYR A 200 2.29 4.31 -8.28
CA TYR A 200 2.89 5.12 -9.35
C TYR A 200 2.03 5.13 -10.61
N LEU A 201 1.59 3.97 -11.06
CA LEU A 201 0.71 3.87 -12.23
C LEU A 201 -0.62 4.58 -12.00
N LEU A 202 -1.17 4.51 -10.78
CA LEU A 202 -2.40 5.21 -10.41
C LEU A 202 -2.23 6.74 -10.47
N TYR A 203 -1.13 7.27 -9.91
CA TYR A 203 -0.82 8.70 -9.98
C TYR A 203 -0.62 9.16 -11.42
N ARG A 204 0.04 8.36 -12.27
CA ARG A 204 0.19 8.64 -13.70
C ARG A 204 -1.16 8.70 -14.44
N MET A 205 -2.11 7.85 -14.04
CA MET A 205 -3.48 7.92 -14.57
C MET A 205 -4.21 9.16 -14.05
N GLY A 206 -3.97 9.56 -12.82
CA GLY A 206 -4.45 10.84 -12.27
C GLY A 206 -3.98 12.04 -13.13
N GLU A 207 -2.69 12.08 -13.49
CA GLU A 207 -2.14 13.09 -14.40
C GLU A 207 -2.88 13.09 -15.75
N LYS A 208 -3.06 11.91 -16.34
CA LYS A 208 -3.72 11.76 -17.65
C LYS A 208 -5.18 12.22 -17.65
N HIS A 209 -5.92 11.90 -16.59
CA HIS A 209 -7.34 12.18 -16.46
C HIS A 209 -7.66 13.50 -15.74
N ASN A 210 -6.64 14.25 -15.32
CA ASN A 210 -6.77 15.47 -14.50
C ASN A 210 -7.59 15.23 -13.24
N ILE A 211 -7.27 14.13 -12.54
CA ILE A 211 -7.87 13.71 -11.27
C ILE A 211 -6.76 13.61 -10.23
N GLU A 212 -6.95 14.23 -9.07
CA GLU A 212 -6.06 14.05 -7.94
C GLU A 212 -6.36 12.72 -7.24
N ILE A 213 -5.36 11.89 -7.09
CA ILE A 213 -5.46 10.64 -6.33
C ILE A 213 -5.08 10.90 -4.89
N SER A 214 -6.04 10.74 -4.00
CA SER A 214 -5.82 10.90 -2.56
C SER A 214 -5.76 9.53 -1.85
N ILE A 215 -4.69 9.31 -1.09
CA ILE A 215 -4.57 8.19 -0.14
C ILE A 215 -4.73 8.66 1.31
N ALA A 216 -5.35 9.81 1.53
CA ALA A 216 -5.64 10.29 2.87
C ALA A 216 -6.54 9.31 3.63
N ALA A 217 -6.23 9.09 4.91
CA ALA A 217 -6.99 8.16 5.76
C ALA A 217 -8.45 8.58 5.98
N LYS A 218 -8.73 9.89 5.97
CA LYS A 218 -10.07 10.48 6.10
C LYS A 218 -10.23 11.58 5.05
N PRO A 219 -10.50 11.24 3.79
CA PRO A 219 -10.55 12.22 2.69
C PRO A 219 -11.73 13.20 2.82
N MET A 220 -12.83 12.76 3.41
CA MET A 220 -13.99 13.61 3.74
C MET A 220 -14.32 13.54 5.22
N LYS A 221 -14.46 14.71 5.84
CA LYS A 221 -14.92 14.83 7.23
C LYS A 221 -16.42 14.54 7.32
N GLY A 222 -16.86 14.16 8.53
CA GLY A 222 -18.26 13.85 8.81
C GLY A 222 -18.56 12.35 8.68
N ASP A 223 -19.80 12.03 8.37
CA ASP A 223 -20.32 10.65 8.34
C ASP A 223 -19.98 9.94 7.02
N TRP A 224 -18.69 9.90 6.67
CA TRP A 224 -18.14 9.24 5.51
C TRP A 224 -17.07 8.25 5.92
N ASN A 225 -16.90 7.16 5.15
CA ASN A 225 -15.82 6.20 5.37
C ASN A 225 -14.46 6.88 5.30
N GLY A 226 -13.52 6.36 6.10
CA GLY A 226 -12.12 6.54 5.87
C GLY A 226 -11.61 5.65 4.75
N ALA A 227 -10.32 5.73 4.46
CA ALA A 227 -9.63 4.90 3.51
C ALA A 227 -8.50 4.12 4.19
N GLY A 228 -8.49 2.80 4.03
CA GLY A 228 -7.53 1.88 4.59
C GLY A 228 -6.65 1.20 3.55
N MET A 229 -5.64 0.52 4.06
CA MET A 229 -4.90 -0.50 3.35
C MET A 229 -4.94 -1.78 4.21
N HIS A 230 -6.10 -2.43 4.23
CA HIS A 230 -6.27 -3.66 4.98
C HIS A 230 -5.21 -4.68 4.55
N THR A 231 -4.58 -5.31 5.51
CA THR A 231 -3.43 -6.18 5.27
C THR A 231 -3.75 -7.60 5.65
N ASN A 232 -3.96 -8.44 4.64
CA ASN A 232 -4.10 -9.88 4.79
C ASN A 232 -2.72 -10.50 4.94
N PHE A 233 -2.58 -11.41 5.89
CA PHE A 233 -1.30 -12.04 6.23
C PHE A 233 -1.46 -13.52 6.53
N SER A 234 -0.52 -14.33 6.03
CA SER A 234 -0.39 -15.73 6.42
C SER A 234 1.06 -16.19 6.42
N THR A 235 1.33 -17.26 7.17
CA THR A 235 2.56 -18.05 7.07
C THR A 235 2.23 -19.44 6.54
N ALA A 236 3.26 -20.22 6.17
CA ALA A 236 3.05 -21.62 5.78
C ALA A 236 2.28 -22.41 6.85
N ALA A 237 2.61 -22.19 8.13
CA ALA A 237 1.93 -22.84 9.26
C ALA A 237 0.42 -22.52 9.33
N MET A 238 0.02 -21.31 8.91
CA MET A 238 -1.39 -20.90 8.90
C MET A 238 -2.19 -21.52 7.75
N ARG A 239 -1.53 -21.83 6.63
CA ARG A 239 -2.18 -22.29 5.38
C ARG A 239 -2.41 -23.80 5.33
N VAL A 240 -1.81 -24.57 6.21
CA VAL A 240 -1.97 -26.03 6.27
C VAL A 240 -3.20 -26.44 7.10
N ASP A 241 -3.64 -27.68 6.97
CA ASP A 241 -4.69 -28.23 7.81
C ASP A 241 -4.32 -28.15 9.29
N GLY A 242 -5.21 -27.60 10.11
CA GLY A 242 -4.96 -27.33 11.52
C GLY A 242 -4.21 -26.02 11.81
N GLY A 243 -3.94 -25.20 10.80
CA GLY A 243 -3.20 -23.93 10.95
C GLY A 243 -3.94 -22.83 11.72
N TYR A 244 -5.16 -23.07 12.18
CA TYR A 244 -5.96 -22.09 12.90
C TYR A 244 -5.30 -21.60 14.20
N ASP A 245 -4.61 -22.48 14.92
CA ASP A 245 -3.90 -22.11 16.15
C ASP A 245 -2.78 -21.11 15.87
N ALA A 246 -2.08 -21.25 14.73
CA ALA A 246 -1.07 -20.29 14.30
C ALA A 246 -1.71 -18.93 13.94
N ILE A 247 -2.90 -18.92 13.36
CA ILE A 247 -3.67 -17.69 13.08
C ILE A 247 -4.04 -16.99 14.39
N VAL A 248 -4.56 -17.73 15.37
CA VAL A 248 -4.92 -17.18 16.69
C VAL A 248 -3.68 -16.61 17.39
N LYS A 249 -2.57 -17.34 17.40
CA LYS A 249 -1.29 -16.83 17.94
C LYS A 249 -0.85 -15.53 17.28
N GLY A 250 -1.00 -15.42 15.96
CA GLY A 250 -0.73 -14.17 15.22
C GLY A 250 -1.62 -13.03 15.68
N CYS A 251 -2.93 -13.25 15.84
CA CYS A 251 -3.86 -12.26 16.37
C CYS A 251 -3.49 -11.84 17.81
N GLU A 252 -3.16 -12.78 18.68
CA GLU A 252 -2.75 -12.51 20.06
C GLU A 252 -1.43 -11.73 20.11
N ALA A 253 -0.47 -12.06 19.25
CA ALA A 253 0.80 -11.34 19.16
C ALA A 253 0.61 -9.88 18.75
N LEU A 254 -0.29 -9.60 17.80
CA LEU A 254 -0.62 -8.24 17.36
C LEU A 254 -1.31 -7.41 18.46
N GLY A 255 -1.92 -8.07 19.44
CA GLY A 255 -2.60 -7.43 20.58
C GLY A 255 -1.82 -7.45 21.88
N ALA A 256 -0.60 -7.99 21.91
CA ALA A 256 0.22 -8.05 23.12
C ALA A 256 0.58 -6.65 23.63
N GLU A 257 0.89 -6.54 24.93
CA GLU A 257 1.18 -5.26 25.59
C GLU A 257 2.25 -4.44 24.83
N GLY A 258 1.94 -3.20 24.49
CA GLY A 258 2.78 -2.26 23.76
C GLY A 258 2.90 -2.53 22.25
N ILE A 259 2.38 -3.63 21.75
CA ILE A 259 2.44 -3.98 20.32
C ILE A 259 1.43 -3.18 19.48
N PRO A 260 0.18 -2.98 19.90
CA PRO A 260 -0.77 -2.16 19.12
C PRO A 260 -0.23 -0.76 18.81
N GLU A 261 0.31 -0.06 19.79
CA GLU A 261 0.87 1.28 19.64
C GLU A 261 2.09 1.28 18.69
N LYS A 262 2.94 0.27 18.80
CA LYS A 262 4.10 0.09 17.92
C LYS A 262 3.67 -0.08 16.47
N HIS A 263 2.64 -0.90 16.21
CA HIS A 263 2.10 -1.08 14.86
C HIS A 263 1.45 0.21 14.33
N LEU A 264 0.61 0.87 15.13
CA LEU A 264 -0.04 2.11 14.72
C LEU A 264 0.96 3.21 14.35
N SER A 265 2.15 3.23 14.94
CA SER A 265 3.20 4.20 14.62
C SER A 265 3.72 4.12 13.17
N VAL A 266 3.52 2.98 12.49
CA VAL A 266 3.91 2.78 11.08
C VAL A 266 2.71 2.52 10.17
N TYR A 267 1.48 2.60 10.68
CA TYR A 267 0.27 2.33 9.92
C TYR A 267 -0.33 3.56 9.23
N GLY A 268 0.47 4.62 9.09
CA GLY A 268 0.11 5.82 8.33
C GLY A 268 -0.37 6.96 9.22
N GLN A 269 -0.80 8.05 8.58
CA GLN A 269 -1.26 9.28 9.21
C GLN A 269 -2.78 9.34 9.27
N GLY A 270 -3.33 9.96 10.32
CA GLY A 270 -4.78 10.07 10.51
C GLY A 270 -5.43 8.85 11.16
N ILE A 271 -4.68 8.11 11.96
CA ILE A 271 -5.15 6.93 12.71
C ILE A 271 -6.40 7.27 13.53
N GLU A 272 -6.38 8.34 14.31
CA GLU A 272 -7.48 8.76 15.19
C GLU A 272 -8.71 9.23 14.39
N ASP A 273 -8.49 9.81 13.22
CA ASP A 273 -9.56 10.29 12.35
C ASP A 273 -10.31 9.14 11.66
N ARG A 274 -9.62 8.03 11.40
CA ARG A 274 -10.19 6.86 10.72
C ARG A 274 -10.65 5.77 11.69
N LEU A 275 -9.83 5.39 12.68
CA LEU A 275 -10.14 4.30 13.63
C LEU A 275 -10.96 4.84 14.81
N THR A 276 -12.23 5.10 14.58
CA THR A 276 -13.14 5.78 15.52
C THR A 276 -14.07 4.83 16.28
N GLY A 277 -14.17 3.58 15.88
CA GLY A 277 -15.17 2.63 16.34
C GLY A 277 -16.49 2.69 15.55
N ALA A 278 -16.57 3.58 14.55
CA ALA A 278 -17.64 3.65 13.56
C ALA A 278 -17.12 3.25 12.18
N HIS A 279 -18.00 3.16 11.18
CA HIS A 279 -17.63 2.84 9.79
C HIS A 279 -16.78 1.56 9.64
N GLU A 280 -17.19 0.50 10.34
CA GLU A 280 -16.52 -0.82 10.29
C GLU A 280 -15.06 -0.78 10.78
N THR A 281 -14.76 0.05 11.79
CA THR A 281 -13.46 0.13 12.45
C THR A 281 -13.54 -0.14 13.94
N GLN A 282 -12.47 -0.72 14.54
CA GLN A 282 -12.24 -0.62 15.97
C GLN A 282 -11.62 0.75 16.29
N ARG A 283 -11.80 1.22 17.51
CA ARG A 283 -11.12 2.44 17.98
C ARG A 283 -9.62 2.23 18.02
N PHE A 284 -8.85 3.29 17.71
CA PHE A 284 -7.39 3.24 17.69
C PHE A 284 -6.76 2.87 19.04
N ASP A 285 -7.42 3.21 20.15
CA ASP A 285 -6.97 2.95 21.52
C ASP A 285 -7.45 1.61 22.11
N GLN A 286 -8.03 0.76 21.26
CA GLN A 286 -8.52 -0.56 21.63
C GLN A 286 -8.05 -1.60 20.61
N TYR A 287 -7.70 -2.79 21.10
CA TYR A 287 -7.38 -3.92 20.25
C TYR A 287 -8.40 -5.05 20.46
N SER A 288 -8.86 -5.60 19.36
CA SER A 288 -9.70 -6.79 19.36
C SER A 288 -9.49 -7.60 18.09
N TYR A 289 -9.83 -8.90 18.15
CA TYR A 289 -9.91 -9.73 16.95
C TYR A 289 -11.12 -10.67 17.04
N GLY A 290 -11.63 -11.10 15.89
CA GLY A 290 -12.78 -12.01 15.85
C GLY A 290 -13.06 -12.55 14.47
N VAL A 291 -13.82 -13.67 14.44
CA VAL A 291 -14.27 -14.28 13.19
C VAL A 291 -15.43 -13.47 12.61
N SER A 292 -15.32 -13.09 11.34
CA SER A 292 -16.31 -12.28 10.60
C SER A 292 -16.62 -10.91 11.21
N ASP A 293 -15.76 -10.41 12.10
CA ASP A 293 -15.97 -9.17 12.83
C ASP A 293 -15.26 -7.99 12.12
N ARG A 294 -16.03 -7.20 11.36
CA ARG A 294 -15.53 -5.99 10.70
C ARG A 294 -15.34 -4.79 11.64
N GLY A 295 -15.87 -4.87 12.86
CA GLY A 295 -15.62 -3.89 13.93
C GLY A 295 -14.40 -4.20 14.78
N ALA A 296 -13.66 -5.27 14.50
CA ALA A 296 -12.43 -5.62 15.18
C ALA A 296 -11.19 -5.00 14.52
N SER A 297 -10.10 -4.89 15.27
CA SER A 297 -8.79 -4.49 14.75
C SER A 297 -8.25 -5.51 13.74
N VAL A 298 -8.41 -6.79 14.05
CA VAL A 298 -8.00 -7.92 13.19
C VAL A 298 -9.19 -8.84 12.98
N ARG A 299 -9.50 -9.11 11.73
CA ARG A 299 -10.58 -10.02 11.34
C ARG A 299 -10.02 -11.36 10.88
N ILE A 300 -10.64 -12.43 11.35
CA ILE A 300 -10.46 -13.76 10.76
C ILE A 300 -11.64 -13.97 9.81
N PRO A 301 -11.42 -14.14 8.49
CA PRO A 301 -12.51 -14.37 7.54
C PRO A 301 -13.35 -15.60 7.90
N TRP A 302 -14.63 -15.59 7.56
CA TRP A 302 -15.55 -16.69 7.93
C TRP A 302 -15.11 -18.04 7.36
N GLN A 303 -14.55 -18.06 6.15
CA GLN A 303 -14.02 -19.28 5.53
C GLN A 303 -12.87 -19.86 6.34
N VAL A 304 -11.97 -18.99 6.82
CA VAL A 304 -10.84 -19.39 7.66
C VAL A 304 -11.31 -19.97 8.99
N GLY A 305 -12.33 -19.34 9.61
CA GLY A 305 -12.96 -19.85 10.82
C GLY A 305 -13.61 -21.23 10.61
N ARG A 306 -14.21 -21.47 9.45
CA ARG A 306 -14.81 -22.74 9.05
C ARG A 306 -13.76 -23.80 8.72
N ASP A 307 -12.81 -23.46 7.86
CA ASP A 307 -11.85 -24.42 7.29
C ASP A 307 -10.64 -24.67 8.20
N LYS A 308 -10.53 -23.89 9.28
CA LYS A 308 -9.46 -23.97 10.30
C LYS A 308 -8.06 -23.82 9.73
N LYS A 309 -7.93 -23.05 8.66
CA LYS A 309 -6.67 -22.67 8.01
C LYS A 309 -6.89 -21.43 7.13
N GLY A 310 -5.81 -20.72 6.82
CA GLY A 310 -5.84 -19.59 5.89
C GLY A 310 -5.00 -18.41 6.37
N TYR A 311 -5.64 -17.30 6.70
CA TYR A 311 -4.97 -16.02 6.98
C TYR A 311 -5.76 -15.16 7.97
N LEU A 312 -5.13 -14.12 8.47
CA LEU A 312 -5.75 -13.02 9.23
C LEU A 312 -5.72 -11.72 8.42
N GLU A 313 -6.64 -10.80 8.72
CA GLU A 313 -6.73 -9.48 8.12
C GLU A 313 -6.54 -8.40 9.19
N ASP A 314 -5.41 -7.68 9.14
CA ASP A 314 -5.23 -6.46 9.95
C ASP A 314 -5.90 -5.27 9.26
N ARG A 315 -6.91 -4.71 9.89
CA ARG A 315 -7.77 -3.66 9.36
C ARG A 315 -7.30 -2.25 9.76
N ARG A 316 -6.22 -2.17 10.54
CA ARG A 316 -5.73 -0.89 11.11
C ARG A 316 -4.88 -0.05 10.16
N PRO A 317 -4.08 -0.60 9.21
CA PRO A 317 -3.28 0.24 8.33
C PRO A 317 -4.15 1.18 7.50
N ASN A 318 -3.78 2.47 7.49
CA ASN A 318 -4.42 3.49 6.67
C ASN A 318 -4.00 3.39 5.20
N ALA A 319 -4.78 3.97 4.31
CA ALA A 319 -4.48 4.02 2.87
C ALA A 319 -3.11 4.64 2.57
N ASN A 320 -2.67 5.61 3.37
CA ASN A 320 -1.37 6.27 3.24
C ASN A 320 -0.20 5.55 3.93
N ALA A 321 -0.42 4.38 4.51
CA ALA A 321 0.68 3.61 5.10
C ALA A 321 1.70 3.19 4.04
N ASP A 322 2.98 3.13 4.44
CA ASP A 322 4.03 2.57 3.61
C ASP A 322 3.95 1.03 3.65
N PRO A 323 3.69 0.37 2.51
CA PRO A 323 3.54 -1.08 2.47
C PRO A 323 4.79 -1.83 2.94
N TYR A 324 6.00 -1.31 2.72
CA TYR A 324 7.22 -1.91 3.25
C TYR A 324 7.27 -1.87 4.78
N ALA A 325 6.91 -0.74 5.38
CA ALA A 325 6.90 -0.59 6.83
C ALA A 325 5.84 -1.49 7.49
N VAL A 326 4.66 -1.60 6.89
CA VAL A 326 3.60 -2.51 7.35
C VAL A 326 4.06 -3.96 7.26
N ALA A 327 4.60 -4.37 6.11
CA ALA A 327 5.07 -5.74 5.90
C ALA A 327 6.23 -6.12 6.84
N ALA A 328 7.19 -5.21 7.04
CA ALA A 328 8.29 -5.41 7.98
C ALA A 328 7.78 -5.64 9.40
N MET A 329 6.90 -4.76 9.89
CA MET A 329 6.39 -4.81 11.26
C MET A 329 5.56 -6.08 11.52
N MET A 330 4.69 -6.46 10.59
CA MET A 330 3.88 -7.69 10.73
C MET A 330 4.73 -8.96 10.65
N THR A 331 5.70 -9.01 9.74
CA THR A 331 6.62 -10.14 9.63
C THR A 331 7.44 -10.31 10.92
N ASP A 332 7.96 -9.23 11.49
CA ASP A 332 8.71 -9.27 12.75
C ASP A 332 7.84 -9.73 13.92
N THR A 333 6.66 -9.14 14.10
CA THR A 333 5.80 -9.44 15.25
C THR A 333 5.27 -10.87 15.21
N ILE A 334 4.69 -11.29 14.09
CA ILE A 334 4.09 -12.61 13.95
C ILE A 334 5.18 -13.68 13.76
N GLY A 335 6.23 -13.37 13.00
CA GLY A 335 7.37 -14.26 12.82
C GLY A 335 8.01 -14.65 14.16
N ALA A 336 8.23 -13.69 15.05
CA ALA A 336 8.75 -13.94 16.39
C ALA A 336 7.81 -14.79 17.27
N ALA A 337 6.50 -14.58 17.14
CA ALA A 337 5.51 -15.33 17.91
C ALA A 337 5.37 -16.80 17.47
N LEU A 338 5.70 -17.10 16.21
CA LEU A 338 5.60 -18.45 15.64
C LEU A 338 6.95 -19.18 15.55
N ALA A 339 8.06 -18.52 15.92
CA ALA A 339 9.41 -19.10 15.91
C ALA A 339 9.64 -20.20 16.96
#